data_7bec4a66d85316c5bdfca4a38b08e824
#
_entry.id   7bec4a66d85316c5bdfca4a38b08e824
#
_cell.length_a   1.000
_cell.length_b   1.000
_cell.length_c   1.000
_cell.angle_alpha   90.00
_cell.angle_beta   90.00
_cell.angle_gamma   90.00
#
_symmetry.space_group_name_H-M   'P 1'
#
loop_
_entity.id
_entity.type
_entity.pdbx_description
1 polymer ?
#
loop_
_entity_poly.entity_id
_entity_poly.type
_entity_poly.pdbx_seq_one_letter_code
_entity_poly.pdbx_strand_id
1 'polypeptide(L)'
;KDKIFAKLVFSKFKEGLGIVDTEYFVTAAAPMNKDVHRWFHAIGIDVTEIYGMTEDTGPATIGVPSNAVESFEKRLKVDSIKVPSVLNPIGKVGIPIPGTEVKVMEDGELCIKGNHVAQGYFKSEEQTKETFDSDGWLHTGDLAEIDDEGYVKIIGRKKEILITSAGKNIAPVEVEDLIKPHQLIGQVCVVGDGKKYLTALIVLDGDGGAEAWASENNVEYSIATMSKDPSVIDAIQKQVDEANSQVAQVQQIKKFVVLEKEWTDSSGELTPTLX
;
A
#
# COMPACT_ATOMS: atom_id res chain seq x y z
N LYS A 1 31.77 9.72 -13.64
CA LYS A 1 32.38 8.67 -12.76
C LYS A 1 31.28 7.97 -11.94
N ASP A 2 30.34 8.73 -11.38
CA ASP A 2 29.30 8.20 -10.50
C ASP A 2 28.34 7.21 -11.20
N LYS A 3 27.97 7.48 -12.46
CA LYS A 3 27.09 6.61 -13.24
C LYS A 3 27.74 5.24 -13.56
N ILE A 4 29.05 5.21 -13.80
CA ILE A 4 29.79 3.95 -14.09
C ILE A 4 29.91 3.13 -12.80
N PHE A 5 30.23 3.78 -11.69
CA PHE A 5 30.35 3.13 -10.38
C PHE A 5 28.99 2.53 -9.95
N ALA A 6 27.93 3.32 -10.05
CA ALA A 6 26.56 2.89 -9.73
C ALA A 6 26.17 1.67 -10.59
N LYS A 7 26.44 1.71 -11.89
CA LYS A 7 26.14 0.61 -12.81
C LYS A 7 26.89 -0.69 -12.42
N LEU A 8 28.17 -0.58 -12.03
CA LEU A 8 28.97 -1.75 -11.61
C LEU A 8 28.48 -2.33 -10.28
N VAL A 9 28.18 -1.49 -9.31
CA VAL A 9 27.70 -1.94 -7.98
C VAL A 9 26.32 -2.57 -8.10
N PHE A 10 25.39 -1.87 -8.78
CA PHE A 10 24.01 -2.35 -8.90
C PHE A 10 23.90 -3.60 -9.79
N SER A 11 24.77 -3.78 -10.79
CA SER A 11 24.77 -5.02 -11.58
C SER A 11 25.15 -6.22 -10.71
N LYS A 12 26.17 -6.09 -9.88
CA LYS A 12 26.58 -7.15 -8.95
C LYS A 12 25.48 -7.46 -7.92
N PHE A 13 24.79 -6.42 -7.45
CA PHE A 13 23.66 -6.57 -6.54
C PHE A 13 22.53 -7.36 -7.21
N LYS A 14 22.19 -7.01 -8.46
CA LYS A 14 21.18 -7.73 -9.24
C LYS A 14 21.60 -9.18 -9.53
N GLU A 15 22.88 -9.41 -9.81
CA GLU A 15 23.44 -10.77 -9.97
C GLU A 15 23.26 -11.59 -8.68
N GLY A 16 23.60 -11.00 -7.54
CA GLY A 16 23.48 -11.66 -6.24
C GLY A 16 22.02 -12.03 -5.88
N LEU A 17 21.07 -11.24 -6.34
CA LEU A 17 19.63 -11.50 -6.16
C LEU A 17 19.05 -12.40 -7.27
N GLY A 18 19.77 -12.70 -8.32
CA GLY A 18 19.28 -13.52 -9.44
C GLY A 18 18.25 -12.80 -10.33
N ILE A 19 18.28 -11.47 -10.36
CA ILE A 19 17.26 -10.65 -11.06
C ILE A 19 17.82 -9.90 -12.28
N VAL A 20 18.98 -10.32 -12.79
CA VAL A 20 19.66 -9.64 -13.93
C VAL A 20 18.77 -9.59 -15.17
N ASP A 21 18.08 -10.70 -15.45
CA ASP A 21 17.27 -10.85 -16.66
C ASP A 21 15.79 -10.49 -16.44
N THR A 22 15.45 -9.96 -15.26
CA THR A 22 14.08 -9.52 -14.97
C THR A 22 13.76 -8.23 -15.72
N GLU A 23 12.75 -8.29 -16.55
CA GLU A 23 12.29 -7.13 -17.34
C GLU A 23 11.33 -6.22 -16.58
N TYR A 24 10.49 -6.82 -15.73
CA TYR A 24 9.45 -6.09 -15.01
C TYR A 24 9.44 -6.50 -13.55
N PHE A 25 9.37 -5.50 -12.68
CA PHE A 25 9.19 -5.68 -11.24
C PHE A 25 7.82 -5.10 -10.89
N VAL A 26 6.93 -5.92 -10.34
CA VAL A 26 5.59 -5.46 -9.99
C VAL A 26 5.28 -5.77 -8.53
N THR A 27 4.50 -4.90 -7.92
CA THR A 27 3.92 -5.12 -6.60
C THR A 27 2.43 -4.84 -6.65
N ALA A 28 1.66 -5.58 -5.86
CA ALA A 28 0.20 -5.54 -5.88
C ALA A 28 -0.38 -5.92 -4.51
N ALA A 29 -1.70 -5.88 -4.41
CA ALA A 29 -2.53 -6.29 -3.26
C ALA A 29 -2.50 -5.31 -2.08
N ALA A 30 -1.39 -4.62 -1.83
CA ALA A 30 -1.30 -3.58 -0.81
C ALA A 30 -0.38 -2.46 -1.31
N PRO A 31 -0.60 -1.22 -0.86
CA PRO A 31 0.28 -0.12 -1.25
C PRO A 31 1.73 -0.37 -0.81
N MET A 32 2.66 -0.09 -1.70
CA MET A 32 4.08 -0.18 -1.36
C MET A 32 4.50 1.04 -0.55
N ASN A 33 5.27 0.82 0.52
CA ASN A 33 5.83 1.93 1.29
C ASN A 33 6.67 2.82 0.37
N LYS A 34 6.42 4.12 0.40
CA LYS A 34 7.02 5.09 -0.53
C LYS A 34 8.54 5.19 -0.41
N ASP A 35 9.09 5.03 0.80
CA ASP A 35 10.54 5.10 1.00
C ASP A 35 11.23 3.83 0.51
N VAL A 36 10.58 2.67 0.71
CA VAL A 36 11.04 1.39 0.13
C VAL A 36 11.00 1.48 -1.40
N HIS A 37 9.93 2.05 -1.97
CA HIS A 37 9.79 2.26 -3.41
C HIS A 37 10.92 3.17 -3.95
N ARG A 38 11.17 4.31 -3.27
CA ARG A 38 12.28 5.23 -3.60
C ARG A 38 13.62 4.53 -3.53
N TRP A 39 13.82 3.67 -2.53
CA TRP A 39 15.07 2.92 -2.37
C TRP A 39 15.30 1.98 -3.56
N PHE A 40 14.28 1.22 -3.97
CA PHE A 40 14.38 0.35 -5.15
C PHE A 40 14.71 1.16 -6.41
N HIS A 41 14.03 2.28 -6.63
CA HIS A 41 14.32 3.18 -7.74
C HIS A 41 15.78 3.68 -7.70
N ALA A 42 16.28 4.04 -6.51
CA ALA A 42 17.66 4.56 -6.35
C ALA A 42 18.72 3.53 -6.73
N ILE A 43 18.45 2.24 -6.56
CA ILE A 43 19.38 1.17 -6.97
C ILE A 43 19.08 0.63 -8.38
N GLY A 44 18.22 1.33 -9.13
CA GLY A 44 17.92 0.99 -10.53
C GLY A 44 16.96 -0.18 -10.72
N ILE A 45 16.10 -0.43 -9.74
CA ILE A 45 15.01 -1.40 -9.82
C ILE A 45 13.70 -0.61 -9.87
N ASP A 46 13.09 -0.54 -11.05
CA ASP A 46 11.86 0.22 -11.28
C ASP A 46 10.64 -0.67 -10.95
N VAL A 47 10.26 -0.68 -9.67
CA VAL A 47 9.10 -1.45 -9.21
C VAL A 47 7.82 -0.70 -9.61
N THR A 48 6.89 -1.39 -10.24
CA THR A 48 5.63 -0.84 -10.74
C THR A 48 4.49 -1.32 -9.83
N GLU A 49 3.71 -0.38 -9.32
CA GLU A 49 2.50 -0.73 -8.57
C GLU A 49 1.36 -1.03 -9.55
N ILE A 50 0.59 -2.08 -9.25
CA ILE A 50 -0.62 -2.43 -9.99
C ILE A 50 -1.79 -2.53 -9.01
N TYR A 51 -2.98 -2.20 -9.50
CA TYR A 51 -4.20 -2.26 -8.69
C TYR A 51 -5.26 -3.05 -9.44
N GLY A 52 -5.97 -3.87 -8.69
CA GLY A 52 -7.10 -4.63 -9.15
C GLY A 52 -7.62 -5.52 -8.05
N MET A 53 -8.64 -6.26 -8.35
CA MET A 53 -9.32 -7.14 -7.39
C MET A 53 -9.86 -8.37 -8.10
N THR A 54 -10.32 -9.34 -7.35
CA THR A 54 -10.88 -10.59 -7.93
C THR A 54 -12.03 -10.29 -8.89
N GLU A 55 -12.84 -9.30 -8.56
CA GLU A 55 -14.03 -8.92 -9.31
C GLU A 55 -13.71 -8.32 -10.68
N ASP A 56 -12.49 -7.83 -10.89
CA ASP A 56 -12.06 -7.33 -12.20
C ASP A 56 -11.09 -8.29 -12.94
N THR A 57 -10.87 -9.48 -12.38
CA THR A 57 -10.08 -10.57 -13.00
C THR A 57 -8.59 -10.25 -13.13
N GLY A 58 -8.08 -9.29 -12.37
CA GLY A 58 -6.66 -8.95 -12.41
C GLY A 58 -6.42 -7.46 -12.35
N PRO A 59 -5.38 -6.94 -12.98
CA PRO A 59 -5.13 -5.51 -12.85
C PRO A 59 -6.11 -4.67 -13.66
N ALA A 60 -6.74 -3.69 -13.00
CA ALA A 60 -7.48 -2.62 -13.68
C ALA A 60 -6.52 -1.49 -14.07
N THR A 61 -5.51 -1.23 -13.24
CA THR A 61 -4.50 -0.21 -13.53
C THR A 61 -3.08 -0.75 -13.35
N ILE A 62 -2.15 -0.16 -14.06
CA ILE A 62 -0.72 -0.52 -13.98
C ILE A 62 0.14 0.73 -14.15
N GLY A 63 1.18 0.85 -13.33
CA GLY A 63 2.21 1.87 -13.53
C GLY A 63 2.94 1.61 -14.86
N VAL A 64 3.44 2.65 -15.48
CA VAL A 64 4.19 2.54 -16.72
C VAL A 64 5.68 2.46 -16.40
N PRO A 65 6.31 1.29 -16.47
CA PRO A 65 7.74 1.18 -16.17
C PRO A 65 8.57 2.03 -17.16
N SER A 66 9.62 2.63 -16.68
CA SER A 66 10.47 3.52 -17.47
C SER A 66 11.11 2.82 -18.68
N ASN A 67 11.34 1.50 -18.59
CA ASN A 67 11.90 0.70 -19.68
C ASN A 67 10.84 0.14 -20.65
N ALA A 68 9.57 0.30 -20.32
CA ALA A 68 8.48 -0.32 -21.10
C ALA A 68 7.93 0.57 -22.22
N VAL A 69 8.19 1.87 -22.20
CA VAL A 69 7.60 2.82 -23.16
C VAL A 69 7.90 2.40 -24.60
N GLU A 70 9.16 2.12 -24.90
CA GLU A 70 9.60 1.69 -26.24
C GLU A 70 9.01 0.34 -26.66
N SER A 71 8.84 -0.59 -25.71
CA SER A 71 8.25 -1.90 -25.99
C SER A 71 6.72 -1.87 -26.03
N PHE A 72 6.09 -0.99 -25.24
CA PHE A 72 4.64 -0.81 -25.20
C PHE A 72 4.11 -0.25 -26.51
N GLU A 73 4.74 0.82 -27.02
CA GLU A 73 4.41 1.40 -28.32
C GLU A 73 4.57 0.39 -29.47
N LYS A 74 5.61 -0.43 -29.40
CA LYS A 74 5.98 -1.38 -30.43
C LYS A 74 5.13 -2.66 -30.42
N ARG A 75 4.70 -3.14 -29.24
CA ARG A 75 3.92 -4.39 -29.08
C ARG A 75 2.43 -4.22 -29.23
N LEU A 76 1.88 -3.12 -28.74
CA LEU A 76 0.42 -2.93 -28.70
C LEU A 76 -0.16 -2.28 -29.95
N LYS A 77 0.66 -1.63 -30.79
CA LYS A 77 0.22 -0.90 -31.99
C LYS A 77 -1.00 0.00 -31.70
N VAL A 78 -1.04 0.59 -30.53
CA VAL A 78 -2.17 1.40 -30.07
C VAL A 78 -1.76 2.86 -30.15
N ASP A 79 -2.19 3.53 -31.21
CA ASP A 79 -1.93 4.97 -31.42
C ASP A 79 -2.64 5.89 -30.42
N SER A 80 -3.31 5.31 -29.42
CA SER A 80 -4.22 6.06 -28.55
C SER A 80 -3.85 6.08 -27.05
N ILE A 81 -2.74 5.47 -26.66
CA ILE A 81 -2.31 5.58 -25.26
C ILE A 81 -1.48 6.87 -25.10
N LYS A 82 -2.03 7.83 -24.40
CA LYS A 82 -1.30 9.03 -24.02
C LYS A 82 -0.21 8.61 -23.00
N VAL A 83 1.04 8.63 -23.43
CA VAL A 83 2.16 8.33 -22.53
C VAL A 83 2.27 9.46 -21.50
N PRO A 84 2.17 9.17 -20.20
CA PRO A 84 2.28 10.21 -19.19
C PRO A 84 3.65 10.89 -19.20
N SER A 85 3.69 12.15 -18.78
CA SER A 85 4.93 12.92 -18.70
C SER A 85 5.88 12.42 -17.62
N VAL A 86 5.34 11.82 -16.55
CA VAL A 86 6.10 11.16 -15.48
C VAL A 86 5.72 9.68 -15.48
N LEU A 87 6.69 8.84 -15.70
CA LEU A 87 6.49 7.38 -15.71
C LEU A 87 6.61 6.83 -14.29
N ASN A 88 5.73 5.91 -13.94
CA ASN A 88 5.74 5.16 -12.69
C ASN A 88 5.88 6.05 -11.44
N PRO A 89 4.99 7.05 -11.24
CA PRO A 89 5.08 7.94 -10.08
C PRO A 89 4.79 7.19 -8.77
N ILE A 90 5.69 7.35 -7.81
CA ILE A 90 5.64 6.67 -6.50
C ILE A 90 4.35 7.00 -5.75
N GLY A 91 3.69 5.96 -5.22
CA GLY A 91 2.46 6.08 -4.46
C GLY A 91 1.20 6.18 -5.32
N LYS A 92 1.31 5.84 -6.60
CA LYS A 92 0.16 5.73 -7.51
C LYS A 92 0.16 4.34 -8.15
N VAL A 93 -1.02 3.78 -8.32
CA VAL A 93 -1.21 2.40 -8.81
C VAL A 93 -1.37 2.32 -10.32
N GLY A 94 -0.94 3.37 -11.01
CA GLY A 94 -0.86 3.36 -12.47
C GLY A 94 -2.05 4.00 -13.18
N ILE A 95 -2.12 3.74 -14.49
CA ILE A 95 -3.18 4.19 -15.39
C ILE A 95 -4.02 2.97 -15.81
N PRO A 96 -5.27 3.17 -16.25
CA PRO A 96 -6.10 2.05 -16.72
C PRO A 96 -5.44 1.26 -17.83
N ILE A 97 -5.53 -0.07 -17.76
CA ILE A 97 -5.06 -0.93 -18.85
C ILE A 97 -6.00 -0.81 -20.06
N PRO A 98 -5.52 -1.12 -21.28
CA PRO A 98 -6.39 -1.04 -22.47
C PRO A 98 -7.68 -1.85 -22.31
N GLY A 99 -8.81 -1.21 -22.58
CA GLY A 99 -10.14 -1.82 -22.44
C GLY A 99 -10.77 -1.65 -21.05
N THR A 100 -10.10 -0.92 -20.16
CA THR A 100 -10.60 -0.59 -18.83
C THR A 100 -10.92 0.91 -18.76
N GLU A 101 -12.07 1.21 -18.21
CA GLU A 101 -12.46 2.57 -17.81
C GLU A 101 -12.45 2.66 -16.29
N VAL A 102 -11.98 3.78 -15.78
CA VAL A 102 -12.05 4.07 -14.33
C VAL A 102 -12.66 5.46 -14.13
N LYS A 103 -13.40 5.61 -13.05
CA LYS A 103 -13.91 6.92 -12.62
C LYS A 103 -13.95 6.98 -11.10
N VAL A 104 -13.90 8.18 -10.57
CA VAL A 104 -14.11 8.44 -9.15
C VAL A 104 -15.51 9.06 -9.02
N MET A 105 -16.34 8.48 -8.17
CA MET A 105 -17.71 8.95 -7.90
C MET A 105 -17.69 10.18 -6.99
N GLU A 106 -18.84 10.85 -6.84
CA GLU A 106 -18.97 12.05 -5.99
C GLU A 106 -18.55 11.81 -4.53
N ASP A 107 -18.74 10.59 -4.05
CA ASP A 107 -18.33 10.19 -2.69
C ASP A 107 -16.87 9.73 -2.58
N GLY A 108 -16.12 9.82 -3.68
CA GLY A 108 -14.71 9.46 -3.74
C GLY A 108 -14.44 8.00 -4.11
N GLU A 109 -15.48 7.18 -4.31
CA GLU A 109 -15.32 5.76 -4.62
C GLU A 109 -14.79 5.55 -6.04
N LEU A 110 -13.76 4.71 -6.17
CA LEU A 110 -13.25 4.26 -7.47
C LEU A 110 -14.21 3.22 -8.05
N CYS A 111 -14.61 3.43 -9.30
CA CYS A 111 -15.39 2.45 -10.05
C CYS A 111 -14.63 2.04 -11.32
N ILE A 112 -14.77 0.76 -11.68
CA ILE A 112 -14.08 0.13 -12.82
C ILE A 112 -15.12 -0.43 -13.78
N LYS A 113 -14.84 -0.30 -15.09
CA LYS A 113 -15.68 -0.90 -16.11
C LYS A 113 -14.80 -1.47 -17.23
N GLY A 114 -15.18 -2.65 -17.73
CA GLY A 114 -14.46 -3.31 -18.80
C GLY A 114 -14.94 -4.73 -19.00
N ASN A 115 -14.53 -5.34 -20.11
CA ASN A 115 -14.93 -6.71 -20.43
C ASN A 115 -14.31 -7.77 -19.50
N HIS A 116 -13.34 -7.38 -18.70
CA HIS A 116 -12.69 -8.24 -17.69
C HIS A 116 -13.43 -8.25 -16.34
N VAL A 117 -14.39 -7.34 -16.16
CA VAL A 117 -15.18 -7.25 -14.91
C VAL A 117 -16.14 -8.44 -14.83
N ALA A 118 -16.20 -9.09 -13.66
CA ALA A 118 -17.06 -10.24 -13.39
C ALA A 118 -18.55 -9.90 -13.54
N GLN A 119 -19.36 -10.91 -13.80
CA GLN A 119 -20.81 -10.73 -13.95
C GLN A 119 -21.53 -10.65 -12.59
N GLY A 120 -20.86 -11.04 -11.51
CA GLY A 120 -21.43 -11.03 -10.17
C GLY A 120 -20.96 -12.21 -9.31
N TYR A 121 -21.53 -12.30 -8.13
CA TYR A 121 -21.21 -13.36 -7.16
C TYR A 121 -22.18 -14.53 -7.29
N PHE A 122 -21.63 -15.73 -7.34
CA PHE A 122 -22.42 -16.95 -7.49
C PHE A 122 -23.42 -17.11 -6.33
N LYS A 123 -24.70 -17.22 -6.67
CA LYS A 123 -25.83 -17.39 -5.72
C LYS A 123 -25.93 -16.25 -4.67
N SER A 124 -25.44 -15.06 -5.01
CA SER A 124 -25.52 -13.90 -4.10
C SER A 124 -25.99 -12.65 -4.87
N GLU A 125 -27.29 -12.61 -5.18
CA GLU A 125 -27.87 -11.52 -5.98
C GLU A 125 -27.78 -10.16 -5.29
N GLU A 126 -27.96 -10.15 -3.97
CA GLU A 126 -27.93 -8.91 -3.17
C GLU A 126 -26.54 -8.26 -3.25
N GLN A 127 -25.51 -9.02 -2.93
CA GLN A 127 -24.12 -8.53 -3.03
C GLN A 127 -23.76 -8.15 -4.48
N THR A 128 -24.27 -8.93 -5.46
CA THR A 128 -24.03 -8.61 -6.87
C THR A 128 -24.60 -7.23 -7.21
N LYS A 129 -25.82 -6.94 -6.82
CA LYS A 129 -26.47 -5.63 -7.08
C LYS A 129 -25.81 -4.47 -6.34
N GLU A 130 -25.22 -4.72 -5.17
CA GLU A 130 -24.47 -3.71 -4.43
C GLU A 130 -23.13 -3.40 -5.06
N THR A 131 -22.51 -4.41 -5.67
CA THR A 131 -21.12 -4.31 -6.20
C THR A 131 -21.09 -3.95 -7.70
N PHE A 132 -22.05 -4.43 -8.47
CA PHE A 132 -22.09 -4.20 -9.93
C PHE A 132 -23.38 -3.45 -10.27
N ASP A 133 -23.24 -2.23 -10.79
CA ASP A 133 -24.41 -1.44 -11.14
C ASP A 133 -24.99 -1.81 -12.50
N SER A 134 -26.19 -1.28 -12.81
CA SER A 134 -26.90 -1.55 -14.06
C SER A 134 -26.19 -1.04 -15.30
N ASP A 135 -25.25 -0.11 -15.15
CA ASP A 135 -24.49 0.47 -16.26
C ASP A 135 -23.17 -0.28 -16.51
N GLY A 136 -22.90 -1.34 -15.72
CA GLY A 136 -21.74 -2.21 -15.85
C GLY A 136 -20.50 -1.72 -15.11
N TRP A 137 -20.68 -0.85 -14.13
CA TRP A 137 -19.56 -0.42 -13.27
C TRP A 137 -19.45 -1.31 -12.04
N LEU A 138 -18.23 -1.71 -11.75
CA LEU A 138 -17.84 -2.37 -10.50
C LEU A 138 -17.52 -1.29 -9.46
N HIS A 139 -18.24 -1.28 -8.36
CA HIS A 139 -17.99 -0.45 -7.18
C HIS A 139 -16.94 -1.15 -6.32
N THR A 140 -15.73 -0.59 -6.29
CA THR A 140 -14.59 -1.28 -5.65
C THR A 140 -14.61 -1.24 -4.13
N GLY A 141 -15.32 -0.28 -3.55
CA GLY A 141 -15.24 0.00 -2.11
C GLY A 141 -13.97 0.75 -1.72
N ASP A 142 -13.12 1.12 -2.68
CA ASP A 142 -11.89 1.88 -2.44
C ASP A 142 -12.10 3.35 -2.79
N LEU A 143 -11.57 4.25 -1.98
CA LEU A 143 -11.52 5.68 -2.29
C LEU A 143 -10.25 5.99 -3.06
N ALA A 144 -10.36 6.85 -4.08
CA ALA A 144 -9.23 7.17 -4.94
C ALA A 144 -9.27 8.60 -5.46
N GLU A 145 -8.13 9.04 -5.98
CA GLU A 145 -7.96 10.26 -6.77
C GLU A 145 -7.41 9.87 -8.14
N ILE A 146 -7.81 10.61 -9.17
CA ILE A 146 -7.23 10.47 -10.51
C ILE A 146 -6.68 11.83 -10.90
N ASP A 147 -5.41 11.89 -11.27
CA ASP A 147 -4.78 13.15 -11.66
C ASP A 147 -4.97 13.46 -13.15
N ASP A 148 -4.47 14.63 -13.57
CA ASP A 148 -4.59 15.12 -14.95
C ASP A 148 -3.86 14.25 -15.99
N GLU A 149 -2.91 13.41 -15.55
CA GLU A 149 -2.21 12.45 -16.39
C GLU A 149 -2.92 11.08 -16.45
N GLY A 150 -3.99 10.91 -15.65
CA GLY A 150 -4.77 9.67 -15.58
C GLY A 150 -4.28 8.65 -14.56
N TYR A 151 -3.29 9.01 -13.75
CA TYR A 151 -2.80 8.11 -12.70
C TYR A 151 -3.78 8.01 -11.54
N VAL A 152 -4.08 6.79 -11.14
CA VAL A 152 -4.93 6.47 -9.99
C VAL A 152 -4.05 6.40 -8.72
N LYS A 153 -4.51 7.04 -7.66
CA LYS A 153 -3.94 6.95 -6.31
C LYS A 153 -5.03 6.44 -5.38
N ILE A 154 -4.80 5.30 -4.74
CA ILE A 154 -5.73 4.76 -3.73
C ILE A 154 -5.50 5.52 -2.42
N ILE A 155 -6.58 5.95 -1.80
CA ILE A 155 -6.59 6.68 -0.52
C ILE A 155 -6.83 5.70 0.64
N GLY A 156 -7.75 4.74 0.46
CA GLY A 156 -8.10 3.77 1.49
C GLY A 156 -9.42 3.09 1.18
N ARG A 157 -9.86 2.24 2.09
CA ARG A 157 -11.15 1.55 1.99
C ARG A 157 -12.27 2.46 2.48
N LYS A 158 -13.34 2.57 1.72
CA LYS A 158 -14.52 3.39 2.04
C LYS A 158 -15.12 3.03 3.41
N LYS A 159 -15.21 1.72 3.70
CA LYS A 159 -15.76 1.20 4.97
C LYS A 159 -14.80 1.34 6.15
N GLU A 160 -13.52 1.62 5.91
CA GLU A 160 -12.50 1.75 6.95
C GLU A 160 -12.20 3.21 7.30
N ILE A 161 -12.77 4.16 6.58
CA ILE A 161 -12.56 5.58 6.87
C ILE A 161 -13.07 5.88 8.30
N LEU A 162 -12.19 6.44 9.11
CA LEU A 162 -12.52 6.88 10.46
C LEU A 162 -13.13 8.28 10.38
N ILE A 163 -14.29 8.46 10.99
CA ILE A 163 -14.93 9.78 11.07
C ILE A 163 -14.76 10.28 12.50
N THR A 164 -13.89 11.24 12.71
CA THR A 164 -13.64 11.80 14.04
C THR A 164 -14.92 12.49 14.59
N SER A 165 -14.95 12.71 15.90
CA SER A 165 -16.07 13.44 16.54
C SER A 165 -16.26 14.87 15.99
N ALA A 166 -15.27 15.41 15.30
CA ALA A 166 -15.34 16.72 14.62
C ALA A 166 -15.79 16.58 13.15
N GLY A 167 -16.16 15.39 12.69
CA GLY A 167 -16.64 15.14 11.33
C GLY A 167 -15.53 15.11 10.27
N LYS A 168 -14.29 14.85 10.67
CA LYS A 168 -13.18 14.73 9.72
C LYS A 168 -12.98 13.28 9.30
N ASN A 169 -12.94 13.03 8.00
CA ASN A 169 -12.65 11.72 7.40
C ASN A 169 -11.14 11.49 7.39
N ILE A 170 -10.71 10.35 7.89
CA ILE A 170 -9.30 9.96 7.96
C ILE A 170 -9.16 8.54 7.44
N ALA A 171 -8.30 8.33 6.47
CA ALA A 171 -7.90 6.99 6.02
C ALA A 171 -6.83 6.46 6.99
N PRO A 172 -7.13 5.44 7.81
CA PRO A 172 -6.16 4.96 8.80
C PRO A 172 -4.87 4.45 8.16
N VAL A 173 -4.97 3.82 7.00
CA VAL A 173 -3.82 3.26 6.28
C VAL A 173 -2.73 4.31 6.00
N GLU A 174 -3.11 5.57 5.75
CA GLU A 174 -2.12 6.65 5.51
C GLU A 174 -1.21 6.86 6.73
N VAL A 175 -1.76 6.75 7.92
CA VAL A 175 -1.00 6.92 9.17
C VAL A 175 -0.26 5.64 9.55
N GLU A 176 -0.91 4.49 9.36
CA GLU A 176 -0.32 3.18 9.62
C GLU A 176 0.95 2.97 8.79
N ASP A 177 0.91 3.33 7.50
CA ASP A 177 2.06 3.17 6.58
C ASP A 177 3.26 4.06 6.94
N LEU A 178 3.05 5.15 7.68
CA LEU A 178 4.13 5.97 8.18
C LEU A 178 4.77 5.39 9.45
N ILE A 179 4.03 4.57 10.19
CA ILE A 179 4.50 3.94 11.44
C ILE A 179 5.18 2.59 11.16
N LYS A 180 4.65 1.80 10.24
CA LYS A 180 5.12 0.45 9.91
C LYS A 180 6.61 0.30 9.55
N PRO A 181 7.33 1.28 8.94
CA PRO A 181 8.70 1.02 8.46
C PRO A 181 9.75 0.73 9.54
N HIS A 182 9.44 0.87 10.81
CA HIS A 182 10.38 0.56 11.88
C HIS A 182 10.51 -0.96 12.06
N GLN A 183 11.75 -1.48 12.18
CA GLN A 183 12.00 -2.93 12.24
C GLN A 183 11.34 -3.65 13.41
N LEU A 184 11.04 -2.93 14.51
CA LEU A 184 10.29 -3.50 15.64
C LEU A 184 8.82 -3.78 15.31
N ILE A 185 8.27 -3.19 14.25
CA ILE A 185 6.82 -3.10 14.04
C ILE A 185 6.36 -4.05 12.94
N GLY A 186 5.59 -5.06 13.31
CA GLY A 186 4.96 -5.98 12.37
C GLY A 186 3.62 -5.45 11.85
N GLN A 187 2.76 -5.00 12.76
CA GLN A 187 1.43 -4.52 12.38
C GLN A 187 1.06 -3.26 13.16
N VAL A 188 0.24 -2.42 12.54
CA VAL A 188 -0.33 -1.23 13.16
C VAL A 188 -1.82 -1.18 12.84
N CYS A 189 -2.64 -0.84 13.81
CA CYS A 189 -4.06 -0.56 13.60
C CYS A 189 -4.39 0.79 14.24
N VAL A 190 -4.81 1.75 13.43
CA VAL A 190 -5.23 3.08 13.91
C VAL A 190 -6.70 3.03 14.28
N VAL A 191 -7.03 3.51 15.48
CA VAL A 191 -8.36 3.50 16.06
C VAL A 191 -8.76 4.94 16.41
N GLY A 192 -9.99 5.34 16.08
CA GLY A 192 -10.41 6.71 16.38
C GLY A 192 -11.79 7.08 15.88
N ASP A 193 -12.57 6.11 15.35
CA ASP A 193 -13.91 6.41 14.85
C ASP A 193 -14.80 6.97 15.96
N GLY A 194 -15.44 8.10 15.70
CA GLY A 194 -16.27 8.81 16.68
C GLY A 194 -15.48 9.47 17.81
N LYS A 195 -14.15 9.41 17.81
CA LYS A 195 -13.32 9.92 18.91
C LYS A 195 -12.71 11.30 18.60
N LYS A 196 -12.24 11.97 19.65
CA LYS A 196 -11.61 13.31 19.54
C LYS A 196 -10.20 13.25 18.94
N TYR A 197 -9.53 12.08 19.02
CA TYR A 197 -8.16 11.89 18.53
C TYR A 197 -7.94 10.42 18.17
N LEU A 198 -6.89 10.19 17.40
CA LEU A 198 -6.49 8.85 16.99
C LEU A 198 -5.55 8.21 18.01
N THR A 199 -5.68 6.90 18.13
CA THR A 199 -4.76 6.04 18.90
C THR A 199 -4.31 4.89 18.00
N ALA A 200 -3.23 4.19 18.37
CA ALA A 200 -2.75 3.05 17.61
C ALA A 200 -2.54 1.83 18.50
N LEU A 201 -2.89 0.67 17.96
CA LEU A 201 -2.45 -0.62 18.47
C LEU A 201 -1.26 -1.04 17.61
N ILE A 202 -0.17 -1.44 18.25
CA ILE A 202 1.09 -1.80 17.59
C ILE A 202 1.47 -3.22 17.99
N VAL A 203 1.74 -4.04 16.98
CA VAL A 203 2.19 -5.43 17.16
C VAL A 203 3.66 -5.48 16.75
N LEU A 204 4.48 -6.10 17.60
CA LEU A 204 5.90 -6.29 17.29
C LEU A 204 6.08 -7.33 16.19
N ASP A 205 7.14 -7.17 15.39
CA ASP A 205 7.45 -8.06 14.27
C ASP A 205 8.10 -9.37 14.76
N GLY A 206 7.30 -10.42 14.85
CA GLY A 206 7.76 -11.77 15.23
C GLY A 206 8.53 -12.50 14.13
N ASP A 207 8.50 -12.00 12.89
CA ASP A 207 9.18 -12.62 11.75
C ASP A 207 10.68 -12.25 11.64
N GLY A 208 11.26 -11.80 12.75
CA GLY A 208 12.68 -11.56 12.88
C GLY A 208 13.10 -10.12 13.15
N GLY A 209 12.26 -9.14 12.84
CA GLY A 209 12.58 -7.73 13.06
C GLY A 209 12.78 -7.39 14.53
N ALA A 210 11.84 -7.82 15.38
CA ALA A 210 11.97 -7.59 16.83
C ALA A 210 13.14 -8.36 17.44
N GLU A 211 13.43 -9.59 16.97
CA GLU A 211 14.57 -10.38 17.42
C GLU A 211 15.89 -9.69 17.06
N ALA A 212 16.00 -9.23 15.82
CA ALA A 212 17.20 -8.51 15.35
C ALA A 212 17.42 -7.23 16.17
N TRP A 213 16.35 -6.44 16.37
CA TRP A 213 16.42 -5.21 17.16
C TRP A 213 16.82 -5.51 18.62
N ALA A 214 16.26 -6.56 19.22
CA ALA A 214 16.56 -6.98 20.59
C ALA A 214 18.05 -7.32 20.72
N SER A 215 18.58 -8.07 19.77
CA SER A 215 20.02 -8.43 19.72
C SER A 215 20.91 -7.19 19.64
N GLU A 216 20.57 -6.23 18.76
CA GLU A 216 21.33 -4.99 18.57
C GLU A 216 21.31 -4.08 19.80
N ASN A 217 20.24 -4.16 20.61
CA ASN A 217 20.02 -3.25 21.75
C ASN A 217 20.20 -3.92 23.11
N ASN A 218 20.68 -5.19 23.14
CA ASN A 218 20.91 -5.97 24.36
C ASN A 218 19.63 -6.14 25.19
N VAL A 219 18.50 -6.36 24.52
CA VAL A 219 17.19 -6.65 25.14
C VAL A 219 16.91 -8.16 24.98
N GLU A 220 16.36 -8.79 25.99
CA GLU A 220 15.96 -10.19 25.90
C GLU A 220 14.76 -10.34 24.95
N TYR A 221 14.90 -11.20 23.92
CA TYR A 221 13.84 -11.40 22.95
C TYR A 221 12.67 -12.19 23.56
N SER A 222 11.56 -11.53 23.68
CA SER A 222 10.25 -12.10 24.03
C SER A 222 9.20 -11.02 23.72
N ILE A 223 8.31 -11.27 22.79
CA ILE A 223 7.27 -10.30 22.38
C ILE A 223 6.52 -9.75 23.60
N ALA A 224 6.10 -10.64 24.51
CA ALA A 224 5.35 -10.23 25.71
C ALA A 224 6.16 -9.34 26.66
N THR A 225 7.44 -9.62 26.82
CA THR A 225 8.34 -8.81 27.67
C THR A 225 8.69 -7.50 26.98
N MET A 226 9.07 -7.57 25.70
CA MET A 226 9.44 -6.41 24.90
C MET A 226 8.30 -5.39 24.78
N SER A 227 7.04 -5.85 24.71
CA SER A 227 5.88 -4.93 24.64
C SER A 227 5.78 -3.98 25.84
N LYS A 228 6.45 -4.30 26.95
CA LYS A 228 6.47 -3.48 28.17
C LYS A 228 7.84 -2.87 28.47
N ASP A 229 8.85 -3.19 27.67
CA ASP A 229 10.21 -2.71 27.87
C ASP A 229 10.30 -1.21 27.55
N PRO A 230 10.81 -0.38 28.47
CA PRO A 230 10.89 1.06 28.23
C PRO A 230 11.70 1.46 27.00
N SER A 231 12.76 0.70 26.64
CA SER A 231 13.58 1.02 25.48
C SER A 231 12.84 0.74 24.18
N VAL A 232 12.04 -0.33 24.14
CA VAL A 232 11.16 -0.67 23.01
C VAL A 232 10.08 0.40 22.85
N ILE A 233 9.42 0.76 23.96
CA ILE A 233 8.38 1.82 23.94
C ILE A 233 8.97 3.15 23.44
N ASP A 234 10.18 3.51 23.89
CA ASP A 234 10.85 4.74 23.47
C ASP A 234 11.20 4.72 21.96
N ALA A 235 11.68 3.58 21.47
CA ALA A 235 11.96 3.42 20.02
C ALA A 235 10.69 3.60 19.19
N ILE A 236 9.60 2.96 19.60
CA ILE A 236 8.30 3.07 18.92
C ILE A 236 7.75 4.50 19.03
N GLN A 237 7.90 5.16 20.19
CA GLN A 237 7.46 6.55 20.36
C GLN A 237 8.15 7.48 19.36
N LYS A 238 9.45 7.30 19.15
CA LYS A 238 10.21 8.08 18.15
C LYS A 238 9.65 7.88 16.73
N GLN A 239 9.32 6.65 16.37
CA GLN A 239 8.71 6.35 15.07
C GLN A 239 7.33 7.00 14.95
N VAL A 240 6.51 6.93 16.01
CA VAL A 240 5.19 7.57 16.04
C VAL A 240 5.33 9.10 15.93
N ASP A 241 6.30 9.69 16.61
CA ASP A 241 6.55 11.14 16.56
C ASP A 241 7.00 11.55 15.13
N GLU A 242 7.84 10.74 14.49
CA GLU A 242 8.25 10.98 13.10
C GLU A 242 7.06 10.89 12.15
N ALA A 243 6.22 9.88 12.28
CA ALA A 243 4.98 9.74 11.50
C ALA A 243 4.06 10.94 11.72
N ASN A 244 3.87 11.35 12.98
CA ASN A 244 3.06 12.50 13.36
C ASN A 244 3.54 13.82 12.74
N SER A 245 4.84 13.95 12.50
CA SER A 245 5.42 15.16 11.88
C SER A 245 5.04 15.30 10.40
N GLN A 246 4.61 14.22 9.77
CA GLN A 246 4.31 14.14 8.34
C GLN A 246 2.81 14.31 8.03
N VAL A 247 1.96 14.37 9.05
CA VAL A 247 0.50 14.41 8.88
C VAL A 247 -0.12 15.62 9.58
N ALA A 248 -1.35 15.96 9.19
CA ALA A 248 -2.10 17.04 9.81
C ALA A 248 -2.43 16.70 11.28
N GLN A 249 -2.58 17.71 12.12
CA GLN A 249 -2.84 17.54 13.57
C GLN A 249 -4.00 16.58 13.87
N VAL A 250 -5.04 16.58 13.05
CA VAL A 250 -6.21 15.72 13.23
C VAL A 250 -5.91 14.24 12.96
N GLN A 251 -4.86 13.97 12.18
CA GLN A 251 -4.41 12.61 11.84
C GLN A 251 -3.35 12.07 12.79
N GLN A 252 -2.85 12.89 13.71
CA GLN A 252 -1.77 12.48 14.62
C GLN A 252 -2.24 11.47 15.66
N ILE A 253 -1.41 10.45 15.88
CA ILE A 253 -1.59 9.47 16.95
C ILE A 253 -1.22 10.13 18.28
N LYS A 254 -2.16 10.19 19.22
CA LYS A 254 -1.95 10.81 20.52
C LYS A 254 -1.56 9.82 21.62
N LYS A 255 -1.87 8.54 21.41
CA LYS A 255 -1.52 7.44 22.32
C LYS A 255 -1.38 6.16 21.52
N PHE A 256 -0.57 5.25 21.99
CA PHE A 256 -0.51 3.90 21.44
C PHE A 256 -0.34 2.86 22.54
N VAL A 257 -0.60 1.62 22.19
CA VAL A 257 -0.35 0.46 23.05
C VAL A 257 0.40 -0.58 22.20
N VAL A 258 1.49 -1.10 22.75
CA VAL A 258 2.21 -2.24 22.15
C VAL A 258 1.58 -3.51 22.72
N LEU A 259 1.14 -4.39 21.83
CA LEU A 259 0.43 -5.62 22.23
C LEU A 259 1.40 -6.72 22.62
N GLU A 260 0.98 -7.55 23.60
CA GLU A 260 1.78 -8.65 24.14
C GLU A 260 1.83 -9.88 23.24
N LYS A 261 1.03 -9.89 22.18
CA LYS A 261 0.89 -11.02 21.25
C LYS A 261 0.79 -10.55 19.82
N GLU A 262 1.28 -11.36 18.92
CA GLU A 262 1.09 -11.16 17.49
C GLU A 262 -0.36 -11.42 17.10
N TRP A 263 -0.79 -10.75 16.05
CA TRP A 263 -2.06 -11.06 15.41
C TRP A 263 -1.89 -12.22 14.45
N THR A 264 -2.86 -13.12 14.44
CA THR A 264 -2.85 -14.31 13.58
C THR A 264 -4.25 -14.54 12.97
N ASP A 265 -4.30 -15.36 11.91
CA ASP A 265 -5.56 -15.83 11.35
C ASP A 265 -6.31 -16.72 12.34
N SER A 266 -5.58 -17.54 13.08
CA SER A 266 -6.16 -18.48 14.06
C SER A 266 -6.76 -17.78 15.29
N SER A 267 -6.24 -16.62 15.67
CA SER A 267 -6.80 -15.82 16.76
C SER A 267 -7.88 -14.83 16.28
N GLY A 268 -8.02 -14.68 14.97
CA GLY A 268 -9.13 -13.94 14.35
C GLY A 268 -8.89 -12.46 14.08
N GLU A 269 -7.69 -11.95 14.34
CA GLU A 269 -7.35 -10.58 14.05
C GLU A 269 -6.94 -10.39 12.57
N LEU A 270 -6.42 -11.46 11.95
CA LEU A 270 -6.05 -11.42 10.53
C LEU A 270 -6.93 -12.37 9.73
N THR A 271 -7.09 -12.05 8.45
CA THR A 271 -7.71 -12.98 7.50
C THR A 271 -6.69 -14.03 7.06
N PRO A 272 -7.11 -15.15 6.43
CA PRO A 272 -6.16 -16.14 5.90
C PRO A 272 -5.16 -15.56 4.89
N THR A 273 -5.47 -14.40 4.32
CA THR A 273 -4.56 -13.69 3.40
C THR A 273 -3.74 -12.60 4.10
N LEU A 274 -3.72 -12.66 5.45
CA LEU A 274 -3.01 -11.74 6.34
C LEU A 274 -3.44 -10.27 6.25
N UNK A 275 -4.52 -10.15 5.92
CA UNK A 275 -5.06 -8.93 5.87
C UNK A 275 -5.85 -8.64 6.93
#